data_e55d70b7980c82133537cd9be8d63968
#
_entry.id   e55d70b7980c82133537cd9be8d63968
#
_cell.length_a   1.000
_cell.length_b   1.000
_cell.length_c   1.000
_cell.angle_alpha   90.00
_cell.angle_beta   90.00
_cell.angle_gamma   90.00
#
_symmetry.space_group_name_H-M   'P 1'
#
loop_
_entity.id
_entity.type
_entity.pdbx_description
1 polymer ?
#
loop_
_entity_poly.entity_id
_entity_poly.type
_entity_poly.pdbx_seq_one_letter_code
_entity_poly.pdbx_strand_id
1 'polypeptide(L)'
;QIEAQMKLPFSVPVPEDAGGGYTHEQHKKNAKLIYDAGQIYKLTGDARYAEFAGDLMLAYAEVYPDWGLHPAKKEQSPGRMFWQNLNESMWLLHASQSYGAVKAVLSVEQRAKIETNLLRNMAEFLSNGSPETFNKVHNHGTWATAAVGLTGYAIDDDEYVQQALMGLDKSGDAGFLKQMDKLFSPDGYYNEGPYYQRFALKPFVVFAQAVAKNNPEKKIFEQRDGILKKAIYTTIQQNYGGLFFPINDAIKDKGIATNELLHGVAIAYDLTGDRGLLSIAKAQEKFVLTPESRI
;
A
#
# COMPACT_ATOMS: atom_id res chain seq x y z
N GLN A 1 15.88 14.82 3.04
CA GLN A 1 14.57 15.35 3.47
C GLN A 1 14.10 14.75 4.80
N ILE A 2 14.18 13.42 4.99
CA ILE A 2 13.69 12.78 6.22
C ILE A 2 14.44 13.24 7.48
N GLU A 3 15.77 13.36 7.42
CA GLU A 3 16.57 13.79 8.57
C GLU A 3 16.19 15.20 9.11
N ALA A 4 15.72 16.08 8.23
CA ALA A 4 15.20 17.37 8.66
C ALA A 4 13.87 17.23 9.42
N GLN A 5 13.03 16.28 9.01
CA GLN A 5 11.77 16.00 9.69
C GLN A 5 11.96 15.28 11.03
N MET A 6 12.97 14.41 11.14
CA MET A 6 13.33 13.73 12.39
C MET A 6 13.73 14.68 13.53
N LYS A 7 14.07 15.93 13.21
CA LYS A 7 14.41 16.97 14.20
C LYS A 7 13.20 17.79 14.68
N LEU A 8 12.03 17.58 14.10
CA LEU A 8 10.81 18.32 14.40
C LEU A 8 9.89 17.47 15.32
N PRO A 9 9.09 18.12 16.18
CA PRO A 9 8.09 17.41 16.96
C PRO A 9 7.05 16.75 16.02
N PHE A 10 6.52 15.61 16.43
CA PHE A 10 5.44 14.95 15.73
C PHE A 10 4.16 15.78 15.76
N SER A 11 3.46 15.83 14.64
CA SER A 11 2.13 16.41 14.54
C SER A 11 1.15 15.31 14.11
N VAL A 12 0.28 14.89 15.03
CA VAL A 12 -0.81 13.94 14.78
C VAL A 12 -2.12 14.67 15.10
N PRO A 13 -2.63 15.50 14.15
CA PRO A 13 -3.81 16.31 14.41
C PRO A 13 -5.07 15.43 14.51
N VAL A 14 -6.09 15.94 15.22
CA VAL A 14 -7.43 15.35 15.17
C VAL A 14 -7.97 15.46 13.74
N PRO A 15 -8.54 14.39 13.17
CA PRO A 15 -9.09 14.43 11.81
C PRO A 15 -10.27 15.40 11.67
N GLU A 16 -10.17 16.37 10.75
CA GLU A 16 -11.19 17.40 10.54
C GLU A 16 -11.47 17.65 9.07
N ASP A 17 -10.42 17.69 8.23
CA ASP A 17 -10.52 18.14 6.85
C ASP A 17 -10.74 16.98 5.88
N ALA A 18 -11.61 17.21 4.90
CA ALA A 18 -11.69 16.37 3.70
C ALA A 18 -10.41 16.45 2.84
N GLY A 19 -10.40 15.73 1.72
CA GLY A 19 -9.24 15.66 0.83
C GLY A 19 -8.69 17.04 0.43
N GLY A 20 -7.37 17.23 0.61
CA GLY A 20 -6.65 18.47 0.33
C GLY A 20 -6.57 19.46 1.49
N GLY A 21 -7.28 19.24 2.61
CA GLY A 21 -7.16 20.07 3.80
C GLY A 21 -5.95 19.71 4.65
N TYR A 22 -5.63 20.57 5.64
CA TYR A 22 -4.43 20.47 6.45
C TYR A 22 -4.28 19.12 7.17
N THR A 23 -5.31 18.67 7.90
CA THR A 23 -5.24 17.41 8.67
C THR A 23 -5.07 16.21 7.76
N HIS A 24 -5.80 16.20 6.63
CA HIS A 24 -5.69 15.17 5.59
C HIS A 24 -4.25 15.07 5.04
N GLU A 25 -3.67 16.19 4.62
CA GLU A 25 -2.31 16.21 4.05
C GLU A 25 -1.25 15.90 5.11
N GLN A 26 -1.45 16.29 6.39
CA GLN A 26 -0.53 15.93 7.46
C GLN A 26 -0.51 14.42 7.72
N HIS A 27 -1.66 13.74 7.74
CA HIS A 27 -1.70 12.29 7.90
C HIS A 27 -1.05 11.56 6.71
N LYS A 28 -1.22 12.04 5.48
CA LYS A 28 -0.52 11.51 4.30
C LYS A 28 1.00 11.70 4.40
N LYS A 29 1.43 12.87 4.85
CA LYS A 29 2.86 13.15 5.10
C LYS A 29 3.43 12.21 6.15
N ASN A 30 2.71 11.98 7.24
CA ASN A 30 3.13 11.06 8.29
C ASN A 30 3.24 9.60 7.78
N ALA A 31 2.27 9.13 7.00
CA ALA A 31 2.36 7.81 6.35
C ALA A 31 3.63 7.67 5.52
N LYS A 32 3.94 8.71 4.71
CA LYS A 32 5.15 8.72 3.90
C LYS A 32 6.41 8.72 4.76
N LEU A 33 6.46 9.48 5.85
CA LEU A 33 7.60 9.51 6.76
C LEU A 33 7.83 8.17 7.45
N ILE A 34 6.77 7.52 7.92
CA ILE A 34 6.82 6.17 8.49
C ILE A 34 7.40 5.20 7.46
N TYR A 35 6.87 5.20 6.24
CA TYR A 35 7.32 4.33 5.17
C TYR A 35 8.79 4.59 4.79
N ASP A 36 9.16 5.84 4.49
CA ASP A 36 10.51 6.21 4.09
C ASP A 36 11.54 5.82 5.16
N ALA A 37 11.23 6.06 6.45
CA ALA A 37 12.10 5.67 7.55
C ALA A 37 12.31 4.15 7.62
N GLY A 38 11.24 3.37 7.51
CA GLY A 38 11.34 1.90 7.45
C GLY A 38 12.18 1.42 6.28
N GLN A 39 12.04 2.02 5.08
CA GLN A 39 12.85 1.65 3.92
C GLN A 39 14.33 2.02 4.10
N ILE A 40 14.62 3.21 4.63
CA ILE A 40 16.00 3.63 4.90
C ILE A 40 16.64 2.71 5.95
N TYR A 41 15.91 2.35 7.00
CA TYR A 41 16.40 1.37 7.99
C TYR A 41 16.75 0.02 7.32
N LYS A 42 15.88 -0.52 6.49
CA LYS A 42 16.16 -1.76 5.74
C LYS A 42 17.43 -1.66 4.87
N LEU A 43 17.68 -0.49 4.28
CA LEU A 43 18.82 -0.28 3.41
C LEU A 43 20.13 -0.05 4.17
N THR A 44 20.08 0.60 5.32
CA THR A 44 21.28 1.09 6.02
C THR A 44 21.58 0.36 7.33
N GLY A 45 20.55 -0.22 7.97
CA GLY A 45 20.65 -0.74 9.33
C GLY A 45 20.72 0.33 10.42
N ASP A 46 20.57 1.62 10.09
CA ASP A 46 20.65 2.72 11.06
C ASP A 46 19.41 2.79 11.93
N ALA A 47 19.55 2.40 13.20
CA ALA A 47 18.47 2.29 14.16
C ALA A 47 17.68 3.60 14.38
N ARG A 48 18.30 4.76 14.16
CA ARG A 48 17.63 6.07 14.30
C ARG A 48 16.37 6.18 13.45
N TYR A 49 16.39 5.58 12.24
CA TYR A 49 15.21 5.57 11.36
C TYR A 49 14.14 4.61 11.85
N ALA A 50 14.54 3.46 12.43
CA ALA A 50 13.59 2.52 13.01
C ALA A 50 12.90 3.11 14.26
N GLU A 51 13.65 3.76 15.13
CA GLU A 51 13.15 4.49 16.30
C GLU A 51 12.17 5.57 15.88
N PHE A 52 12.55 6.43 14.92
CA PHE A 52 11.67 7.48 14.39
C PHE A 52 10.35 6.94 13.85
N ALA A 53 10.39 5.86 13.05
CA ALA A 53 9.16 5.25 12.53
C ALA A 53 8.31 4.66 13.65
N GLY A 54 8.94 4.01 14.64
CA GLY A 54 8.28 3.45 15.82
C GLY A 54 7.60 4.53 16.65
N ASP A 55 8.30 5.62 16.98
CA ASP A 55 7.79 6.72 17.79
C ASP A 55 6.60 7.42 17.10
N LEU A 56 6.67 7.60 15.78
CA LEU A 56 5.55 8.19 15.05
C LEU A 56 4.34 7.24 15.01
N MET A 57 4.55 5.92 14.84
CA MET A 57 3.47 4.93 14.96
C MET A 57 2.89 4.87 16.37
N LEU A 58 3.72 5.01 17.42
CA LEU A 58 3.25 5.10 18.81
C LEU A 58 2.38 6.32 19.03
N ALA A 59 2.76 7.49 18.50
CA ALA A 59 1.94 8.68 18.59
C ALA A 59 0.53 8.48 18.00
N TYR A 60 0.42 7.72 16.90
CA TYR A 60 -0.88 7.31 16.38
C TYR A 60 -1.59 6.28 17.27
N ALA A 61 -0.86 5.30 17.81
CA ALA A 61 -1.43 4.28 18.70
C ALA A 61 -2.02 4.85 20.00
N GLU A 62 -1.58 6.06 20.40
CA GLU A 62 -2.16 6.78 21.55
C GLU A 62 -3.55 7.33 21.26
N VAL A 63 -3.82 7.77 20.04
CA VAL A 63 -5.00 8.58 19.73
C VAL A 63 -6.00 7.88 18.80
N TYR A 64 -5.53 6.97 17.94
CA TYR A 64 -6.39 6.31 16.95
C TYR A 64 -7.59 5.54 17.53
N PRO A 65 -7.46 4.82 18.68
CA PRO A 65 -8.58 4.11 19.28
C PRO A 65 -9.76 5.01 19.64
N ASP A 66 -9.50 6.26 19.98
CA ASP A 66 -10.51 7.23 20.44
C ASP A 66 -11.19 7.99 19.27
N TRP A 67 -10.68 7.83 18.04
CA TRP A 67 -11.27 8.49 16.88
C TRP A 67 -12.52 7.75 16.42
N GLY A 68 -13.63 8.48 16.37
CA GLY A 68 -14.85 8.06 15.69
C GLY A 68 -14.74 8.16 14.17
N LEU A 69 -15.84 8.01 13.46
CA LEU A 69 -15.87 8.28 12.02
C LEU A 69 -15.53 9.75 11.75
N HIS A 70 -14.81 9.98 10.65
CA HIS A 70 -14.37 11.31 10.24
C HIS A 70 -15.56 12.28 10.11
N PRO A 71 -15.47 13.54 10.63
CA PRO A 71 -16.59 14.48 10.60
C PRO A 71 -17.08 14.82 9.18
N ALA A 72 -16.18 14.86 8.20
CA ALA A 72 -16.51 15.05 6.78
C ALA A 72 -16.58 13.71 6.02
N LYS A 73 -17.03 12.64 6.66
CA LYS A 73 -17.06 11.28 6.11
C LYS A 73 -17.79 11.17 4.78
N LYS A 74 -17.27 10.33 3.90
CA LYS A 74 -17.96 9.90 2.69
C LYS A 74 -18.95 8.78 3.06
N GLU A 75 -20.24 8.99 2.86
CA GLU A 75 -21.30 8.07 3.33
C GLU A 75 -21.11 6.61 2.89
N GLN A 76 -20.68 6.38 1.65
CA GLN A 76 -20.51 5.02 1.10
C GLN A 76 -19.24 4.29 1.53
N SER A 77 -18.25 5.01 2.06
CA SER A 77 -16.95 4.46 2.41
C SER A 77 -16.28 5.32 3.49
N PRO A 78 -16.92 5.47 4.67
CA PRO A 78 -16.41 6.34 5.72
C PRO A 78 -15.06 5.86 6.24
N GLY A 79 -14.18 6.81 6.58
CA GLY A 79 -12.95 6.57 7.31
C GLY A 79 -13.00 7.14 8.73
N ARG A 80 -11.95 6.95 9.51
CA ARG A 80 -11.74 7.57 10.82
C ARG A 80 -10.69 8.67 10.73
N MET A 81 -9.49 8.32 10.29
CA MET A 81 -8.37 9.24 10.06
C MET A 81 -8.58 10.11 8.82
N PHE A 82 -9.27 9.57 7.82
CA PHE A 82 -9.55 10.24 6.56
C PHE A 82 -11.05 10.26 6.28
N TRP A 83 -11.48 11.17 5.44
CA TRP A 83 -12.89 11.28 5.03
C TRP A 83 -13.43 10.04 4.32
N GLN A 84 -12.54 9.20 3.75
CA GLN A 84 -12.88 7.90 3.15
C GLN A 84 -11.84 6.83 3.50
N ASN A 85 -12.28 5.59 3.63
CA ASN A 85 -11.46 4.45 4.04
C ASN A 85 -10.39 4.02 3.02
N LEU A 86 -10.47 4.46 1.76
CA LEU A 86 -9.42 4.24 0.77
C LEU A 86 -8.08 4.85 1.23
N ASN A 87 -8.11 6.10 1.72
CA ASN A 87 -6.90 6.77 2.20
C ASN A 87 -6.36 6.11 3.48
N GLU A 88 -7.24 5.58 4.31
CA GLU A 88 -6.87 4.80 5.49
C GLU A 88 -6.18 3.48 5.12
N SER A 89 -6.69 2.80 4.08
CA SER A 89 -6.03 1.61 3.51
C SER A 89 -4.62 1.92 2.99
N MET A 90 -4.45 3.06 2.30
CA MET A 90 -3.13 3.51 1.83
C MET A 90 -2.18 3.79 3.00
N TRP A 91 -2.68 4.43 4.06
CA TRP A 91 -1.91 4.72 5.26
C TRP A 91 -1.46 3.43 5.97
N LEU A 92 -2.39 2.50 6.19
CA LEU A 92 -2.12 1.21 6.83
C LEU A 92 -1.12 0.37 6.03
N LEU A 93 -1.22 0.35 4.70
CA LEU A 93 -0.28 -0.35 3.84
C LEU A 93 1.16 0.14 4.06
N HIS A 94 1.36 1.45 4.13
CA HIS A 94 2.66 2.05 4.40
C HIS A 94 3.17 1.74 5.82
N ALA A 95 2.29 1.86 6.81
CA ALA A 95 2.64 1.59 8.21
C ALA A 95 3.01 0.12 8.42
N SER A 96 2.26 -0.83 7.84
CA SER A 96 2.52 -2.27 7.97
C SER A 96 3.84 -2.68 7.31
N GLN A 97 4.18 -2.11 6.13
CA GLN A 97 5.48 -2.33 5.51
C GLN A 97 6.63 -1.83 6.37
N SER A 98 6.48 -0.65 6.98
CA SER A 98 7.48 -0.08 7.87
C SER A 98 7.59 -0.87 9.17
N TYR A 99 6.44 -1.18 9.81
CA TYR A 99 6.42 -1.95 11.05
C TYR A 99 7.12 -3.31 10.89
N GLY A 100 6.82 -4.05 9.82
CA GLY A 100 7.49 -5.32 9.52
C GLY A 100 9.01 -5.18 9.36
N ALA A 101 9.51 -3.99 8.97
CA ALA A 101 10.93 -3.72 8.90
C ALA A 101 11.56 -3.39 10.26
N VAL A 102 10.86 -2.61 11.10
CA VAL A 102 11.45 -2.00 12.30
C VAL A 102 11.10 -2.71 13.60
N LYS A 103 10.10 -3.62 13.62
CA LYS A 103 9.57 -4.25 14.85
C LYS A 103 10.66 -4.89 15.73
N ALA A 104 11.75 -5.36 15.13
CA ALA A 104 12.85 -5.99 15.89
C ALA A 104 13.66 -5.00 16.75
N VAL A 105 13.61 -3.70 16.45
CA VAL A 105 14.30 -2.64 17.22
C VAL A 105 13.43 -2.12 18.35
N LEU A 106 12.11 -2.26 18.24
CA LEU A 106 11.15 -1.74 19.21
C LEU A 106 11.07 -2.62 20.46
N SER A 107 10.82 -2.00 21.63
CA SER A 107 10.58 -2.74 22.88
C SER A 107 9.29 -3.60 22.78
N VAL A 108 9.15 -4.54 23.70
CA VAL A 108 7.94 -5.40 23.78
C VAL A 108 6.68 -4.54 23.99
N GLU A 109 6.77 -3.54 24.85
CA GLU A 109 5.68 -2.62 25.19
C GLU A 109 5.28 -1.76 23.99
N GLN A 110 6.28 -1.22 23.28
CA GLN A 110 6.05 -0.43 22.07
C GLN A 110 5.35 -1.28 20.99
N ARG A 111 5.85 -2.50 20.76
CA ARG A 111 5.24 -3.42 19.80
C ARG A 111 3.79 -3.74 20.17
N ALA A 112 3.55 -4.16 21.42
CA ALA A 112 2.21 -4.50 21.88
C ALA A 112 1.21 -3.36 21.68
N LYS A 113 1.64 -2.11 21.95
CA LYS A 113 0.81 -0.93 21.79
C LYS A 113 0.54 -0.59 20.32
N ILE A 114 1.55 -0.61 19.47
CA ILE A 114 1.40 -0.36 18.03
C ILE A 114 0.51 -1.45 17.41
N GLU A 115 0.77 -2.72 17.71
CA GLU A 115 0.00 -3.83 17.16
C GLU A 115 -1.47 -3.78 17.56
N THR A 116 -1.76 -3.56 18.86
CA THR A 116 -3.14 -3.60 19.36
C THR A 116 -3.91 -2.33 19.01
N ASN A 117 -3.36 -1.16 19.34
CA ASN A 117 -4.09 0.10 19.28
C ASN A 117 -4.13 0.70 17.87
N LEU A 118 -3.14 0.40 17.04
CA LEU A 118 -3.04 1.00 15.71
C LEU A 118 -3.28 -0.03 14.60
N LEU A 119 -2.36 -0.99 14.41
CA LEU A 119 -2.37 -1.85 13.24
C LEU A 119 -3.59 -2.78 13.21
N ARG A 120 -3.85 -3.48 14.30
CA ARG A 120 -5.01 -4.37 14.43
C ARG A 120 -6.32 -3.60 14.41
N ASN A 121 -6.39 -2.46 15.10
CA ASN A 121 -7.57 -1.61 15.14
C ASN A 121 -7.94 -1.06 13.75
N MET A 122 -6.93 -0.62 12.97
CA MET A 122 -7.16 -0.18 11.58
C MET A 122 -7.52 -1.35 10.66
N ALA A 123 -6.84 -2.51 10.80
CA ALA A 123 -7.14 -3.69 10.00
C ALA A 123 -8.58 -4.16 10.24
N GLU A 124 -9.02 -4.22 11.49
CA GLU A 124 -10.39 -4.57 11.86
C GLU A 124 -11.42 -3.58 11.30
N PHE A 125 -11.14 -2.28 11.39
CA PHE A 125 -12.00 -1.26 10.82
C PHE A 125 -12.13 -1.39 9.30
N LEU A 126 -11.05 -1.68 8.59
CA LEU A 126 -11.02 -1.80 7.12
C LEU A 126 -11.58 -3.13 6.62
N SER A 127 -11.59 -4.18 7.44
CA SER A 127 -12.12 -5.50 7.11
C SER A 127 -13.54 -5.68 7.65
N ASN A 128 -13.70 -6.20 8.85
CA ASN A 128 -15.02 -6.48 9.47
C ASN A 128 -15.87 -5.21 9.70
N GLY A 129 -15.22 -4.08 9.97
CA GLY A 129 -15.89 -2.77 10.12
C GLY A 129 -16.35 -2.13 8.81
N SER A 130 -15.84 -2.58 7.66
CA SER A 130 -16.14 -2.04 6.33
C SER A 130 -16.34 -3.14 5.27
N PRO A 131 -17.20 -4.13 5.53
CA PRO A 131 -17.31 -5.35 4.72
C PRO A 131 -17.63 -5.09 3.25
N GLU A 132 -18.46 -4.09 2.96
CA GLU A 132 -18.84 -3.74 1.60
C GLU A 132 -17.65 -3.21 0.78
N THR A 133 -16.75 -2.44 1.39
CA THR A 133 -15.54 -1.96 0.72
C THR A 133 -14.52 -3.09 0.60
N PHE A 134 -14.32 -3.86 1.67
CA PHE A 134 -13.31 -4.92 1.72
C PHE A 134 -13.58 -6.01 0.67
N ASN A 135 -14.82 -6.47 0.56
CA ASN A 135 -15.23 -7.50 -0.39
C ASN A 135 -15.50 -6.99 -1.81
N LYS A 136 -15.44 -5.68 -2.03
CA LYS A 136 -15.74 -5.10 -3.34
C LYS A 136 -14.64 -5.43 -4.36
N VAL A 137 -15.03 -5.97 -5.51
CA VAL A 137 -14.14 -6.16 -6.66
C VAL A 137 -13.94 -4.82 -7.37
N HIS A 138 -13.01 -4.03 -6.88
CA HIS A 138 -12.75 -2.64 -7.27
C HIS A 138 -11.44 -2.17 -6.66
N ASN A 139 -10.81 -1.09 -7.16
CA ASN A 139 -9.54 -0.59 -6.61
C ASN A 139 -9.60 -0.32 -5.08
N HIS A 140 -10.73 0.17 -4.53
CA HIS A 140 -10.88 0.35 -3.08
C HIS A 140 -10.74 -0.95 -2.31
N GLY A 141 -11.38 -2.03 -2.79
CA GLY A 141 -11.22 -3.37 -2.22
C GLY A 141 -9.79 -3.90 -2.36
N THR A 142 -9.12 -3.60 -3.49
CA THR A 142 -7.71 -3.98 -3.68
C THR A 142 -6.79 -3.33 -2.64
N TRP A 143 -6.96 -2.03 -2.39
CA TRP A 143 -6.19 -1.33 -1.37
C TRP A 143 -6.49 -1.86 0.04
N ALA A 144 -7.77 -2.10 0.37
CA ALA A 144 -8.18 -2.60 1.67
C ALA A 144 -7.62 -4.01 1.94
N THR A 145 -7.78 -4.93 0.98
CA THR A 145 -7.27 -6.31 1.12
C THR A 145 -5.75 -6.34 1.20
N ALA A 146 -5.05 -5.56 0.38
CA ALA A 146 -3.58 -5.49 0.44
C ALA A 146 -3.09 -4.92 1.78
N ALA A 147 -3.73 -3.87 2.30
CA ALA A 147 -3.35 -3.27 3.58
C ALA A 147 -3.57 -4.23 4.75
N VAL A 148 -4.74 -4.87 4.82
CA VAL A 148 -5.06 -5.84 5.88
C VAL A 148 -4.16 -7.08 5.79
N GLY A 149 -3.92 -7.61 4.59
CA GLY A 149 -3.03 -8.76 4.39
C GLY A 149 -1.58 -8.47 4.77
N LEU A 150 -1.07 -7.28 4.42
CA LEU A 150 0.26 -6.84 4.85
C LEU A 150 0.34 -6.66 6.37
N THR A 151 -0.73 -6.16 6.99
CA THR A 151 -0.83 -6.11 8.45
C THR A 151 -0.75 -7.51 9.03
N GLY A 152 -1.50 -8.48 8.51
CA GLY A 152 -1.45 -9.87 8.94
C GLY A 152 -0.03 -10.43 8.96
N TYR A 153 0.74 -10.25 7.88
CA TYR A 153 2.15 -10.65 7.85
C TYR A 153 3.03 -9.87 8.82
N ALA A 154 2.75 -8.59 9.05
CA ALA A 154 3.56 -7.75 9.91
C ALA A 154 3.42 -8.08 11.40
N ILE A 155 2.22 -8.51 11.82
CA ILE A 155 1.89 -8.85 13.22
C ILE A 155 1.70 -10.34 13.46
N ASP A 156 2.07 -11.18 12.49
CA ASP A 156 1.99 -12.65 12.55
C ASP A 156 0.54 -13.16 12.80
N ASP A 157 -0.45 -12.56 12.10
CA ASP A 157 -1.88 -12.90 12.17
C ASP A 157 -2.37 -13.48 10.84
N ASP A 158 -2.46 -14.82 10.77
CA ASP A 158 -2.86 -15.53 9.55
C ASP A 158 -4.34 -15.30 9.20
N GLU A 159 -5.21 -14.98 10.17
CA GLU A 159 -6.63 -14.71 9.89
C GLU A 159 -6.79 -13.50 8.95
N TYR A 160 -6.06 -12.41 9.21
CA TYR A 160 -6.05 -11.24 8.31
C TYR A 160 -5.46 -11.58 6.94
N VAL A 161 -4.45 -12.44 6.88
CA VAL A 161 -3.88 -12.89 5.60
C VAL A 161 -4.91 -13.67 4.79
N GLN A 162 -5.62 -14.63 5.42
CA GLN A 162 -6.64 -15.43 4.74
C GLN A 162 -7.84 -14.59 4.30
N GLN A 163 -8.33 -13.69 5.15
CA GLN A 163 -9.38 -12.74 4.79
C GLN A 163 -8.96 -11.86 3.61
N ALA A 164 -7.74 -11.34 3.62
CA ALA A 164 -7.22 -10.54 2.53
C ALA A 164 -7.16 -11.30 1.21
N LEU A 165 -6.72 -12.55 1.23
CA LEU A 165 -6.60 -13.39 0.03
C LEU A 165 -7.96 -13.81 -0.53
N MET A 166 -8.90 -14.21 0.33
CA MET A 166 -10.10 -14.96 -0.04
C MET A 166 -11.43 -14.25 0.23
N GLY A 167 -11.42 -13.03 0.79
CA GLY A 167 -12.60 -12.33 1.29
C GLY A 167 -12.87 -12.59 2.76
N LEU A 168 -13.76 -11.83 3.39
CA LEU A 168 -14.03 -11.90 4.83
C LEU A 168 -14.49 -13.28 5.29
N ASP A 169 -15.31 -13.94 4.50
CA ASP A 169 -15.81 -15.29 4.77
C ASP A 169 -14.86 -16.41 4.28
N LYS A 170 -13.76 -16.03 3.68
CA LYS A 170 -12.75 -16.93 3.12
C LYS A 170 -13.28 -17.90 2.06
N SER A 171 -14.40 -17.57 1.40
CA SER A 171 -15.01 -18.40 0.34
C SER A 171 -14.26 -18.34 -0.99
N GLY A 172 -13.48 -17.27 -1.24
CA GLY A 172 -12.87 -16.98 -2.53
C GLY A 172 -13.79 -16.22 -3.49
N ASP A 173 -14.99 -15.85 -3.06
CA ASP A 173 -15.90 -15.04 -3.86
C ASP A 173 -15.57 -13.55 -3.79
N ALA A 174 -14.66 -13.17 -2.91
CA ALA A 174 -14.08 -11.84 -2.77
C ALA A 174 -12.57 -11.94 -2.49
N GLY A 175 -11.95 -10.84 -2.06
CA GLY A 175 -10.55 -10.79 -1.69
C GLY A 175 -9.60 -10.60 -2.86
N PHE A 176 -8.32 -10.62 -2.56
CA PHE A 176 -7.23 -10.29 -3.49
C PHE A 176 -7.18 -11.21 -4.71
N LEU A 177 -7.35 -12.52 -4.52
CA LEU A 177 -7.32 -13.49 -5.62
C LEU A 177 -8.48 -13.27 -6.59
N LYS A 178 -9.67 -12.97 -6.08
CA LYS A 178 -10.84 -12.63 -6.91
C LYS A 178 -10.61 -11.35 -7.70
N GLN A 179 -9.97 -10.36 -7.11
CA GLN A 179 -9.65 -9.10 -7.77
C GLN A 179 -8.63 -9.30 -8.89
N MET A 180 -7.58 -10.11 -8.66
CA MET A 180 -6.65 -10.50 -9.72
C MET A 180 -7.37 -11.20 -10.87
N ASP A 181 -8.39 -12.01 -10.57
CA ASP A 181 -9.17 -12.73 -11.57
C ASP A 181 -10.07 -11.80 -12.39
N LYS A 182 -10.70 -10.81 -11.78
CA LYS A 182 -11.78 -10.02 -12.38
C LYS A 182 -11.38 -8.65 -12.91
N LEU A 183 -10.32 -8.04 -12.39
CA LEU A 183 -9.97 -6.66 -12.72
C LEU A 183 -9.00 -6.51 -13.89
N PHE A 184 -8.35 -7.60 -14.31
CA PHE A 184 -7.43 -7.60 -15.45
C PHE A 184 -7.96 -8.49 -16.60
N SER A 185 -7.84 -7.98 -17.82
CA SER A 185 -7.95 -8.81 -19.02
C SER A 185 -6.74 -9.76 -19.15
N PRO A 186 -6.79 -10.79 -20.00
CA PRO A 186 -5.72 -11.79 -20.13
C PRO A 186 -4.33 -11.22 -20.50
N ASP A 187 -4.28 -10.03 -21.10
CA ASP A 187 -3.06 -9.31 -21.47
C ASP A 187 -2.58 -8.32 -20.41
N GLY A 188 -3.27 -8.22 -19.27
CA GLY A 188 -2.91 -7.37 -18.16
C GLY A 188 -3.50 -5.96 -18.17
N TYR A 189 -4.46 -5.68 -19.09
CA TYR A 189 -5.18 -4.40 -19.06
C TYR A 189 -6.16 -4.35 -17.88
N TYR A 190 -6.13 -3.25 -17.13
CA TYR A 190 -6.99 -3.01 -15.99
C TYR A 190 -8.32 -2.35 -16.42
N ASN A 191 -9.43 -2.84 -15.89
CA ASN A 191 -10.76 -2.45 -16.36
C ASN A 191 -11.10 -0.96 -16.20
N GLU A 192 -10.48 -0.24 -15.27
CA GLU A 192 -10.70 1.21 -15.09
C GLU A 192 -9.84 2.07 -16.04
N GLY A 193 -8.91 1.45 -16.80
CA GLY A 193 -8.06 2.14 -17.75
C GLY A 193 -6.66 2.50 -17.22
N PRO A 194 -5.78 3.05 -18.10
CA PRO A 194 -4.35 3.22 -17.82
C PRO A 194 -4.04 4.10 -16.61
N TYR A 195 -4.80 5.15 -16.42
CA TYR A 195 -4.58 6.07 -15.30
C TYR A 195 -4.79 5.37 -13.96
N TYR A 196 -5.89 4.63 -13.79
CA TYR A 196 -6.15 3.88 -12.56
C TYR A 196 -5.36 2.60 -12.49
N GLN A 197 -4.97 2.00 -13.61
CA GLN A 197 -4.08 0.83 -13.61
C GLN A 197 -2.79 1.11 -12.86
N ARG A 198 -2.11 2.25 -13.13
CA ARG A 198 -0.92 2.64 -12.39
C ARG A 198 -1.17 2.75 -10.88
N PHE A 199 -2.34 3.27 -10.49
CA PHE A 199 -2.70 3.45 -9.09
C PHE A 199 -3.03 2.12 -8.40
N ALA A 200 -3.80 1.25 -9.07
CA ALA A 200 -4.14 -0.08 -8.58
C ALA A 200 -2.93 -1.03 -8.57
N LEU A 201 -1.95 -0.82 -9.44
CA LEU A 201 -0.77 -1.67 -9.57
C LEU A 201 0.00 -1.78 -8.24
N LYS A 202 0.13 -0.68 -7.48
CA LYS A 202 0.89 -0.67 -6.23
C LYS A 202 0.38 -1.66 -5.18
N PRO A 203 -0.88 -1.66 -4.76
CA PRO A 203 -1.37 -2.63 -3.78
C PRO A 203 -1.27 -4.07 -4.32
N PHE A 204 -1.50 -4.30 -5.62
CA PHE A 204 -1.36 -5.61 -6.22
C PHE A 204 0.07 -6.15 -6.12
N VAL A 205 1.07 -5.40 -6.56
CA VAL A 205 2.45 -5.90 -6.59
C VAL A 205 3.07 -5.98 -5.19
N VAL A 206 2.76 -5.03 -4.31
CA VAL A 206 3.31 -4.99 -2.95
C VAL A 206 2.76 -6.15 -2.11
N PHE A 207 1.46 -6.42 -2.17
CA PHE A 207 0.89 -7.55 -1.44
C PHE A 207 1.30 -8.88 -2.06
N ALA A 208 1.31 -9.01 -3.39
CA ALA A 208 1.82 -10.21 -4.06
C ALA A 208 3.27 -10.52 -3.68
N GLN A 209 4.13 -9.50 -3.56
CA GLN A 209 5.51 -9.70 -3.10
C GLN A 209 5.56 -10.26 -1.66
N ALA A 210 4.72 -9.73 -0.76
CA ALA A 210 4.63 -10.26 0.60
C ALA A 210 4.12 -11.71 0.61
N VAL A 211 3.11 -12.04 -0.20
CA VAL A 211 2.62 -13.42 -0.38
C VAL A 211 3.72 -14.32 -0.92
N ALA A 212 4.45 -13.92 -1.96
CA ALA A 212 5.53 -14.71 -2.53
C ALA A 212 6.64 -15.00 -1.53
N LYS A 213 6.92 -14.04 -0.63
CA LYS A 213 7.95 -14.21 0.42
C LYS A 213 7.50 -15.14 1.54
N ASN A 214 6.27 -15.00 2.02
CA ASN A 214 5.79 -15.69 3.22
C ASN A 214 5.05 -17.00 2.90
N ASN A 215 4.44 -17.09 1.71
CA ASN A 215 3.69 -18.26 1.23
C ASN A 215 4.11 -18.61 -0.22
N PRO A 216 5.39 -18.99 -0.44
CA PRO A 216 5.94 -19.24 -1.79
C PRO A 216 5.19 -20.36 -2.54
N GLU A 217 4.57 -21.28 -1.83
CA GLU A 217 3.74 -22.37 -2.39
C GLU A 217 2.53 -21.83 -3.18
N LYS A 218 2.06 -20.63 -2.89
CA LYS A 218 0.93 -19.99 -3.60
C LYS A 218 1.29 -19.54 -5.01
N LYS A 219 2.59 -19.42 -5.33
CA LYS A 219 3.10 -19.02 -6.66
C LYS A 219 2.36 -17.81 -7.24
N ILE A 220 2.15 -16.80 -6.41
CA ILE A 220 1.23 -15.68 -6.70
C ILE A 220 1.54 -14.95 -8.03
N PHE A 221 2.82 -14.83 -8.41
CA PHE A 221 3.24 -14.21 -9.66
C PHE A 221 3.11 -15.14 -10.89
N GLU A 222 2.80 -16.43 -10.69
CA GLU A 222 2.49 -17.37 -11.77
C GLU A 222 0.97 -17.49 -12.02
N GLN A 223 0.15 -16.99 -11.08
CA GLN A 223 -1.31 -17.03 -11.19
C GLN A 223 -1.79 -16.38 -12.50
N ARG A 224 -2.82 -17.01 -13.13
CA ARG A 224 -3.39 -16.55 -14.39
C ARG A 224 -2.32 -16.26 -15.48
N ASP A 225 -1.38 -17.19 -15.66
CA ASP A 225 -0.30 -17.05 -16.63
C ASP A 225 0.51 -15.75 -16.44
N GLY A 226 0.84 -15.43 -15.17
CA GLY A 226 1.65 -14.29 -14.80
C GLY A 226 0.93 -12.94 -14.93
N ILE A 227 -0.36 -12.87 -14.63
CA ILE A 227 -1.18 -11.68 -14.84
C ILE A 227 -0.60 -10.40 -14.24
N LEU A 228 0.00 -10.46 -13.04
CA LEU A 228 0.60 -9.27 -12.42
C LEU A 228 1.85 -8.78 -13.17
N LYS A 229 2.66 -9.70 -13.70
CA LYS A 229 3.79 -9.33 -14.58
C LYS A 229 3.28 -8.69 -15.85
N LYS A 230 2.26 -9.28 -16.49
CA LYS A 230 1.61 -8.69 -17.67
C LYS A 230 1.05 -7.30 -17.37
N ALA A 231 0.41 -7.10 -16.21
CA ALA A 231 -0.12 -5.80 -15.81
C ALA A 231 0.97 -4.72 -15.70
N ILE A 232 2.16 -5.06 -15.20
CA ILE A 232 3.29 -4.12 -15.15
C ILE A 232 3.72 -3.72 -16.56
N TYR A 233 3.93 -4.69 -17.47
CA TYR A 233 4.30 -4.41 -18.86
C TYR A 233 3.20 -3.63 -19.60
N THR A 234 1.95 -4.00 -19.42
CA THR A 234 0.81 -3.31 -20.03
C THR A 234 0.73 -1.85 -19.55
N THR A 235 0.96 -1.59 -18.25
CA THR A 235 1.02 -0.21 -17.74
C THR A 235 2.11 0.61 -18.45
N ILE A 236 3.27 0.01 -18.71
CA ILE A 236 4.37 0.66 -19.45
C ILE A 236 3.94 0.94 -20.89
N GLN A 237 3.25 0.02 -21.55
CA GLN A 237 2.86 0.13 -22.95
C GLN A 237 1.71 1.11 -23.20
N GLN A 238 0.90 1.41 -22.19
CA GLN A 238 -0.30 2.24 -22.30
C GLN A 238 -0.01 3.75 -22.25
N ASN A 239 1.06 4.17 -22.91
CA ASN A 239 1.40 5.58 -23.03
C ASN A 239 1.95 5.93 -24.42
N TYR A 240 1.87 7.21 -24.73
CA TYR A 240 2.53 7.81 -25.88
C TYR A 240 3.16 9.15 -25.48
N GLY A 241 4.40 9.36 -25.84
CA GLY A 241 5.13 10.57 -25.46
C GLY A 241 5.26 10.79 -23.95
N GLY A 242 5.23 9.70 -23.16
CA GLY A 242 5.32 9.76 -21.69
C GLY A 242 3.99 10.07 -20.99
N LEU A 243 2.88 10.18 -21.71
CA LEU A 243 1.54 10.39 -21.15
C LEU A 243 0.70 9.13 -21.33
N PHE A 244 -0.08 8.76 -20.30
CA PHE A 244 -1.03 7.67 -20.41
C PHE A 244 -2.15 7.98 -21.41
N PHE A 245 -2.60 6.94 -22.13
CA PHE A 245 -3.78 7.06 -22.98
C PHE A 245 -5.00 7.41 -22.12
N PRO A 246 -5.78 8.47 -22.47
CA PRO A 246 -6.97 8.89 -21.75
C PRO A 246 -8.18 8.03 -22.11
N ILE A 247 -8.15 6.75 -21.75
CA ILE A 247 -9.17 5.73 -22.04
C ILE A 247 -9.86 5.34 -20.73
N ASN A 248 -11.15 5.09 -20.78
CA ASN A 248 -12.02 4.75 -19.66
C ASN A 248 -12.02 5.85 -18.58
N ASP A 249 -11.93 5.49 -17.30
CA ASP A 249 -11.89 6.45 -16.20
C ASP A 249 -10.50 7.10 -16.10
N ALA A 250 -10.29 8.11 -16.92
CA ALA A 250 -8.98 8.73 -17.12
C ALA A 250 -8.96 10.20 -16.71
N ILE A 251 -7.82 10.62 -16.19
CA ILE A 251 -7.46 12.03 -16.07
C ILE A 251 -6.50 12.37 -17.20
N LYS A 252 -6.88 13.34 -18.03
CA LYS A 252 -6.09 13.82 -19.15
C LYS A 252 -4.73 14.35 -18.70
N ASP A 253 -3.73 14.21 -19.56
CA ASP A 253 -2.37 14.76 -19.39
C ASP A 253 -1.62 14.22 -18.16
N LYS A 254 -1.82 12.93 -17.81
CA LYS A 254 -1.08 12.25 -16.75
C LYS A 254 0.11 11.46 -17.28
N GLY A 255 1.27 11.73 -16.72
CA GLY A 255 2.52 11.10 -17.11
C GLY A 255 2.74 9.73 -16.45
N ILE A 256 3.60 8.93 -17.11
CA ILE A 256 4.00 7.60 -16.62
C ILE A 256 4.99 7.66 -15.45
N ALA A 257 5.61 8.80 -15.16
CA ALA A 257 6.59 8.97 -14.10
C ALA A 257 5.90 8.98 -12.71
N THR A 258 5.43 7.83 -12.27
CA THR A 258 4.74 7.64 -10.99
C THR A 258 5.47 6.64 -10.11
N ASN A 259 5.41 6.84 -8.78
CA ASN A 259 6.02 5.92 -7.82
C ASN A 259 5.43 4.51 -7.91
N GLU A 260 4.15 4.40 -8.22
CA GLU A 260 3.45 3.13 -8.36
C GLU A 260 4.04 2.29 -9.51
N LEU A 261 4.27 2.91 -10.68
CA LEU A 261 4.88 2.22 -11.81
C LEU A 261 6.35 1.89 -11.53
N LEU A 262 7.10 2.79 -10.88
CA LEU A 262 8.50 2.51 -10.52
C LEU A 262 8.64 1.34 -9.57
N HIS A 263 7.74 1.20 -8.58
CA HIS A 263 7.69 0.02 -7.73
C HIS A 263 7.39 -1.26 -8.53
N GLY A 264 6.42 -1.20 -9.43
CA GLY A 264 6.09 -2.33 -10.31
C GLY A 264 7.29 -2.73 -11.19
N VAL A 265 7.99 -1.76 -11.77
CA VAL A 265 9.20 -1.98 -12.57
C VAL A 265 10.31 -2.64 -11.74
N ALA A 266 10.56 -2.16 -10.51
CA ALA A 266 11.57 -2.75 -9.63
C ALA A 266 11.24 -4.21 -9.28
N ILE A 267 10.00 -4.51 -8.93
CA ILE A 267 9.53 -5.87 -8.62
C ILE A 267 9.61 -6.76 -9.86
N ALA A 268 9.20 -6.27 -11.04
CA ALA A 268 9.29 -7.04 -12.27
C ALA A 268 10.74 -7.33 -12.68
N TYR A 269 11.66 -6.38 -12.46
CA TYR A 269 13.08 -6.60 -12.69
C TYR A 269 13.64 -7.69 -11.78
N ASP A 270 13.32 -7.65 -10.49
CA ASP A 270 13.73 -8.68 -9.52
C ASP A 270 13.22 -10.08 -9.91
N LEU A 271 11.98 -10.16 -10.38
CA LEU A 271 11.35 -11.42 -10.79
C LEU A 271 11.84 -11.99 -12.13
N THR A 272 12.26 -11.14 -13.08
CA THR A 272 12.50 -11.53 -14.47
C THR A 272 13.94 -11.36 -14.93
N GLY A 273 14.72 -10.49 -14.27
CA GLY A 273 16.03 -10.06 -14.74
C GLY A 273 16.00 -9.24 -16.04
N ASP A 274 14.81 -8.77 -16.48
CA ASP A 274 14.66 -8.01 -17.73
C ASP A 274 15.29 -6.63 -17.61
N ARG A 275 16.47 -6.47 -18.20
CA ARG A 275 17.23 -5.22 -18.18
C ARG A 275 16.54 -4.08 -18.94
N GLY A 276 15.59 -4.38 -19.81
CA GLY A 276 14.77 -3.37 -20.49
C GLY A 276 13.98 -2.51 -19.50
N LEU A 277 13.57 -3.09 -18.37
CA LEU A 277 12.86 -2.40 -17.29
C LEU A 277 13.70 -1.28 -16.65
N LEU A 278 15.03 -1.42 -16.60
CA LEU A 278 15.93 -0.40 -16.07
C LEU A 278 15.91 0.88 -16.93
N SER A 279 15.67 0.73 -18.23
CA SER A 279 15.55 1.88 -19.14
C SER A 279 14.33 2.73 -18.82
N ILE A 280 13.25 2.11 -18.33
CA ILE A 280 12.03 2.82 -17.92
C ILE A 280 12.33 3.69 -16.70
N ALA A 281 12.99 3.14 -15.67
CA ALA A 281 13.40 3.90 -14.49
C ALA A 281 14.33 5.06 -14.87
N LYS A 282 15.31 4.81 -15.75
CA LYS A 282 16.24 5.83 -16.23
C LYS A 282 15.53 6.95 -17.02
N ALA A 283 14.60 6.59 -17.90
CA ALA A 283 13.84 7.57 -18.68
C ALA A 283 12.95 8.48 -17.83
N GLN A 284 12.55 8.01 -16.64
CA GLN A 284 11.74 8.79 -15.70
C GLN A 284 12.57 9.69 -14.77
N GLU A 285 13.91 9.64 -14.87
CA GLU A 285 14.85 10.37 -13.99
C GLU A 285 14.56 10.20 -12.48
N LYS A 286 13.90 9.12 -12.13
CA LYS A 286 13.51 8.80 -10.76
C LYS A 286 13.84 7.36 -10.44
N PHE A 287 14.49 7.17 -9.29
CA PHE A 287 14.71 5.85 -8.72
C PHE A 287 13.91 5.75 -7.43
N VAL A 288 13.14 4.69 -7.28
CA VAL A 288 12.60 4.30 -5.99
C VAL A 288 13.61 3.35 -5.37
N LEU A 289 14.34 3.84 -4.36
CA LEU A 289 15.24 2.99 -3.58
C LEU A 289 14.39 2.16 -2.62
N THR A 290 14.19 0.92 -2.98
CA THR A 290 13.63 -0.11 -2.11
C THR A 290 14.65 -1.25 -2.00
N PRO A 291 14.52 -2.16 -1.02
CA PRO A 291 15.38 -3.34 -0.98
C PRO A 291 15.37 -4.15 -2.27
N GLU A 292 14.25 -4.14 -2.98
CA GLU A 292 14.03 -4.83 -4.26
C GLU A 292 14.72 -4.11 -5.44
N SER A 293 14.91 -2.81 -5.35
CA SER A 293 15.56 -1.99 -6.39
C SER A 293 17.05 -1.79 -6.18
N ARG A 294 17.68 -2.54 -5.27
CA ARG A 294 19.14 -2.59 -5.16
C ARG A 294 19.71 -3.26 -6.41
N ILE A 295 20.24 -2.45 -7.30
CA ILE A 295 20.99 -2.85 -8.47
C ILE A 295 22.45 -2.51 -8.23
#